data_b05957c51bb9039dbd35ce28c125dc60
#
_entry.id   b05957c51bb9039dbd35ce28c125dc60
#
_cell.length_a   1.000
_cell.length_b   1.000
_cell.length_c   1.000
_cell.angle_alpha   90.00
_cell.angle_beta   90.00
_cell.angle_gamma   90.00
#
_symmetry.space_group_name_H-M   'P 1'
#
loop_
_entity.id
_entity.type
_entity.pdbx_description
1 polymer ?
#
loop_
_entity_poly.entity_id
_entity_poly.type
_entity_poly.pdbx_seq_one_letter_code
_entity_poly.pdbx_strand_id
1 'polypeptide(L)'
;MPHHVCGLTNVKNFNKKMDKKISFIGIIPARYGSSRFPGKPLAEIGGMTMIERVWRQVAKVLGDAVVATDDSRILKEVERFGGRVVMTSESHRSGTDRCFEAYRNCGSTADVIINIQGDEPFIHEQQIEEIMQCFNDDDTQIATLARKFDKEKGFDALSDWTKPKLVLDNRNYALYFSRSVIPYIRNKETGEWAESFPFLMHVGMYAYRASVLEEITR
;
A
#
# COMPACT_ATOMS: atom_id res chain seq x y z
N MET A 1 7.67 -3.90 -15.33
CA MET A 1 6.20 -3.74 -15.47
C MET A 1 5.82 -2.32 -15.13
N PRO A 2 4.88 -1.68 -15.83
CA PRO A 2 4.48 -0.30 -15.53
C PRO A 2 3.71 -0.24 -14.22
N HIS A 3 4.12 0.69 -13.35
CA HIS A 3 3.44 0.98 -12.07
C HIS A 3 2.59 2.23 -12.23
N HIS A 4 1.28 2.09 -12.07
CA HIS A 4 0.37 3.23 -12.01
C HIS A 4 0.36 3.82 -10.60
N VAL A 5 0.40 5.15 -10.51
CA VAL A 5 0.41 5.86 -9.22
C VAL A 5 -0.84 6.71 -9.11
N CYS A 6 -1.71 6.37 -8.18
CA CYS A 6 -2.87 7.17 -7.81
C CYS A 6 -2.59 8.02 -6.55
N GLY A 7 -3.47 9.00 -6.28
CA GLY A 7 -3.36 9.85 -5.10
C GLY A 7 -2.95 11.30 -5.39
N LEU A 8 -2.84 11.66 -6.66
CA LEU A 8 -2.78 13.06 -7.06
C LEU A 8 -4.20 13.52 -7.40
N THR A 9 -4.78 14.37 -6.57
CA THR A 9 -6.07 15.03 -6.79
C THR A 9 -6.08 15.78 -8.12
N ASN A 10 -6.40 15.07 -9.19
CA ASN A 10 -6.91 15.53 -10.47
C ASN A 10 -7.33 14.31 -11.30
N VAL A 11 -8.38 13.65 -10.86
CA VAL A 11 -9.06 12.64 -11.69
C VAL A 11 -9.73 13.39 -12.83
N LYS A 12 -9.07 13.46 -13.98
CA LYS A 12 -9.79 13.73 -15.22
C LYS A 12 -10.75 12.56 -15.42
N ASN A 13 -12.04 12.87 -15.54
CA ASN A 13 -13.13 11.92 -15.78
C ASN A 13 -12.75 10.88 -16.83
N PHE A 14 -12.35 9.70 -16.41
CA PHE A 14 -12.27 8.53 -17.26
C PHE A 14 -13.66 7.90 -17.31
N ASN A 15 -14.56 8.47 -18.14
CA ASN A 15 -15.80 7.82 -18.54
C ASN A 15 -15.49 6.78 -19.63
N LYS A 16 -14.87 5.65 -19.24
CA LYS A 16 -14.84 4.45 -20.08
C LYS A 16 -15.75 3.41 -19.43
N LYS A 17 -16.79 2.98 -20.12
CA LYS A 17 -17.67 1.89 -19.71
C LYS A 17 -16.82 0.66 -19.38
N MET A 18 -16.83 0.25 -18.12
CA MET A 18 -16.32 -1.06 -17.72
C MET A 18 -17.45 -2.07 -17.83
N ASP A 19 -17.31 -3.02 -18.75
CA ASP A 19 -18.26 -4.13 -18.91
C ASP A 19 -18.05 -5.26 -17.88
N LYS A 20 -16.95 -5.25 -17.12
CA LYS A 20 -16.65 -6.23 -16.05
C LYS A 20 -16.31 -5.51 -14.74
N LYS A 21 -17.08 -5.80 -13.70
CA LYS A 21 -16.78 -5.30 -12.35
C LYS A 21 -15.53 -6.01 -11.81
N ILE A 22 -14.42 -5.28 -11.66
CA ILE A 22 -13.17 -5.80 -11.06
C ILE A 22 -13.42 -6.09 -9.59
N SER A 23 -13.02 -7.28 -9.15
CA SER A 23 -13.10 -7.70 -7.75
C SER A 23 -11.77 -7.48 -7.04
N PHE A 24 -11.85 -7.05 -5.77
CA PHE A 24 -10.68 -6.71 -4.94
C PHE A 24 -10.70 -7.49 -3.64
N ILE A 25 -9.50 -7.85 -3.16
CA ILE A 25 -9.28 -8.37 -1.81
C ILE A 25 -8.19 -7.55 -1.13
N GLY A 26 -8.42 -7.18 0.14
CA GLY A 26 -7.39 -6.57 1.00
C GLY A 26 -6.66 -7.64 1.79
N ILE A 27 -5.34 -7.72 1.66
CA ILE A 27 -4.52 -8.61 2.47
C ILE A 27 -3.59 -7.78 3.36
N ILE A 28 -3.62 -8.06 4.65
CA ILE A 28 -2.89 -7.34 5.69
C ILE A 28 -1.83 -8.29 6.27
N PRO A 29 -0.58 -8.26 5.74
CA PRO A 29 0.49 -9.06 6.31
C PRO A 29 0.84 -8.56 7.71
N ALA A 30 0.85 -9.48 8.68
CA ALA A 30 1.16 -9.21 10.06
C ALA A 30 2.05 -10.30 10.64
N ARG A 31 3.26 -9.94 11.09
CA ARG A 31 4.18 -10.87 11.75
C ARG A 31 4.48 -10.40 13.17
N TYR A 32 4.68 -11.35 14.08
CA TYR A 32 5.07 -11.03 15.44
C TYR A 32 6.53 -10.61 15.53
N GLY A 33 7.41 -11.29 14.79
CA GLY A 33 8.85 -11.04 14.78
C GLY A 33 9.18 -9.74 14.07
N SER A 34 9.54 -8.72 14.83
CA SER A 34 10.09 -7.44 14.35
C SER A 34 11.30 -7.08 15.21
N SER A 35 12.42 -6.76 14.57
CA SER A 35 13.66 -6.39 15.28
C SER A 35 13.52 -5.12 16.09
N ARG A 36 12.70 -4.17 15.66
CA ARG A 36 12.49 -2.87 16.32
C ARG A 36 11.39 -2.89 17.38
N PHE A 37 10.32 -3.65 17.14
CA PHE A 37 9.17 -3.73 18.06
C PHE A 37 8.47 -5.10 17.88
N PRO A 38 8.90 -6.14 18.62
CA PRO A 38 8.24 -7.45 18.61
C PRO A 38 6.79 -7.33 19.08
N GLY A 39 5.89 -8.05 18.41
CA GLY A 39 4.47 -8.02 18.74
C GLY A 39 3.72 -6.73 18.38
N LYS A 40 4.32 -5.85 17.54
CA LYS A 40 3.72 -4.61 17.09
C LYS A 40 2.23 -4.73 16.66
N PRO A 41 1.81 -5.77 15.90
CA PRO A 41 0.40 -5.92 15.53
C PRO A 41 -0.56 -6.06 16.71
N LEU A 42 -0.08 -6.56 17.85
CA LEU A 42 -0.85 -6.75 19.08
C LEU A 42 -0.76 -5.56 20.05
N ALA A 43 0.03 -4.54 19.72
CA ALA A 43 0.12 -3.35 20.55
C ALA A 43 -1.22 -2.60 20.56
N GLU A 44 -1.67 -2.22 21.76
CA GLU A 44 -2.92 -1.51 21.94
C GLU A 44 -2.78 -0.02 21.65
N ILE A 45 -3.76 0.51 20.93
CA ILE A 45 -3.93 1.93 20.63
C ILE A 45 -5.37 2.30 20.97
N GLY A 46 -5.58 2.98 22.09
CA GLY A 46 -6.93 3.41 22.51
C GLY A 46 -7.92 2.24 22.61
N GLY A 47 -7.54 1.16 23.32
CA GLY A 47 -8.39 0.02 23.63
C GLY A 47 -8.63 -1.00 22.50
N MET A 48 -7.93 -0.85 21.37
CA MET A 48 -7.93 -1.84 20.28
C MET A 48 -6.51 -2.13 19.86
N THR A 49 -6.23 -3.37 19.45
CA THR A 49 -4.92 -3.72 18.89
C THR A 49 -4.68 -3.02 17.55
N MET A 50 -3.40 -2.81 17.21
CA MET A 50 -3.03 -2.19 15.94
C MET A 50 -3.63 -2.95 14.75
N ILE A 51 -3.55 -4.29 14.77
CA ILE A 51 -4.09 -5.12 13.68
C ILE A 51 -5.63 -5.01 13.57
N GLU A 52 -6.33 -4.90 14.69
CA GLU A 52 -7.78 -4.69 14.71
C GLU A 52 -8.15 -3.35 14.07
N ARG A 53 -7.39 -2.27 14.39
CA ARG A 53 -7.62 -0.95 13.79
C ARG A 53 -7.42 -0.97 12.28
N VAL A 54 -6.32 -1.53 11.81
CA VAL A 54 -6.06 -1.66 10.36
C VAL A 54 -7.17 -2.46 9.69
N TRP A 55 -7.49 -3.65 10.22
CA TRP A 55 -8.50 -4.52 9.64
C TRP A 55 -9.87 -3.82 9.55
N ARG A 56 -10.30 -3.14 10.62
CA ARG A 56 -11.59 -2.42 10.64
C ARG A 56 -11.65 -1.30 9.60
N GLN A 57 -10.56 -0.58 9.37
CA GLN A 57 -10.50 0.46 8.33
C GLN A 57 -10.59 -0.15 6.93
N VAL A 58 -9.88 -1.24 6.69
CA VAL A 58 -9.91 -1.96 5.41
C VAL A 58 -11.30 -2.55 5.13
N ALA A 59 -11.91 -3.17 6.14
CA ALA A 59 -13.23 -3.82 6.03
C ALA A 59 -14.38 -2.84 5.75
N LYS A 60 -14.21 -1.55 6.02
CA LYS A 60 -15.22 -0.54 5.65
C LYS A 60 -15.32 -0.33 4.14
N VAL A 61 -14.22 -0.51 3.41
CA VAL A 61 -14.14 -0.27 1.96
C VAL A 61 -14.21 -1.57 1.16
N LEU A 62 -13.47 -2.57 1.65
CA LEU A 62 -13.36 -3.86 0.97
C LEU A 62 -14.24 -4.89 1.70
N GLY A 63 -15.18 -5.49 0.97
CA GLY A 63 -16.02 -6.57 1.52
C GLY A 63 -15.23 -7.85 1.84
N ASP A 64 -13.99 -7.99 1.34
CA ASP A 64 -13.09 -9.11 1.60
C ASP A 64 -11.74 -8.58 2.09
N ALA A 65 -11.50 -8.68 3.42
CA ALA A 65 -10.29 -8.25 4.10
C ALA A 65 -9.74 -9.41 4.94
N VAL A 66 -8.48 -9.81 4.69
CA VAL A 66 -7.83 -10.97 5.30
C VAL A 66 -6.51 -10.55 5.95
N VAL A 67 -6.30 -10.96 7.20
CA VAL A 67 -5.00 -10.88 7.87
C VAL A 67 -4.17 -12.11 7.52
N ALA A 68 -2.93 -11.91 7.09
CA ALA A 68 -1.97 -12.96 6.78
C ALA A 68 -0.87 -13.00 7.85
N THR A 69 -0.79 -14.08 8.62
CA THR A 69 0.16 -14.18 9.75
C THR A 69 0.82 -15.55 9.84
N ASP A 70 2.00 -15.58 10.44
CA ASP A 70 2.72 -16.79 10.83
C ASP A 70 2.66 -17.07 12.36
N ASP A 71 1.90 -16.24 13.10
CA ASP A 71 1.90 -16.28 14.57
C ASP A 71 0.51 -16.57 15.13
N SER A 72 0.42 -17.60 15.97
CA SER A 72 -0.85 -18.04 16.58
C SER A 72 -1.49 -17.00 17.53
N ARG A 73 -0.70 -16.09 18.09
CA ARG A 73 -1.21 -15.00 18.94
C ARG A 73 -1.95 -13.96 18.12
N ILE A 74 -1.41 -13.63 16.93
CA ILE A 74 -2.07 -12.73 16.00
C ILE A 74 -3.33 -13.38 15.45
N LEU A 75 -3.27 -14.68 15.09
CA LEU A 75 -4.43 -15.43 14.63
C LEU A 75 -5.58 -15.35 15.66
N LYS A 76 -5.30 -15.71 16.92
CA LYS A 76 -6.30 -15.67 18.01
C LYS A 76 -6.89 -14.28 18.21
N GLU A 77 -6.07 -13.25 18.11
CA GLU A 77 -6.51 -11.88 18.24
C GLU A 77 -7.46 -11.46 17.10
N VAL A 78 -7.14 -11.86 15.85
CA VAL A 78 -7.99 -11.57 14.70
C VAL A 78 -9.33 -12.30 14.80
N GLU A 79 -9.31 -13.56 15.23
CA GLU A 79 -10.53 -14.34 15.51
C GLU A 79 -11.37 -13.70 16.62
N ARG A 80 -10.74 -13.17 17.69
CA ARG A 80 -11.40 -12.51 18.81
C ARG A 80 -12.31 -11.36 18.37
N PHE A 81 -11.86 -10.54 17.42
CA PHE A 81 -12.68 -9.42 16.90
C PHE A 81 -13.52 -9.79 15.65
N GLY A 82 -13.55 -11.05 15.26
CA GLY A 82 -14.33 -11.57 14.13
C GLY A 82 -13.74 -11.25 12.77
N GLY A 83 -12.43 -10.97 12.70
CA GLY A 83 -11.72 -10.77 11.44
C GLY A 83 -11.41 -12.08 10.73
N ARG A 84 -11.26 -12.03 9.40
CA ARG A 84 -10.79 -13.17 8.61
C ARG A 84 -9.27 -13.23 8.66
N VAL A 85 -8.72 -14.41 8.94
CA VAL A 85 -7.28 -14.62 9.08
C VAL A 85 -6.85 -15.91 8.41
N VAL A 86 -5.63 -15.92 7.88
CA VAL A 86 -5.00 -17.08 7.25
C VAL A 86 -3.57 -17.23 7.75
N MET A 87 -3.22 -18.47 8.14
CA MET A 87 -1.85 -18.82 8.46
C MET A 87 -1.01 -18.93 7.19
N THR A 88 0.21 -18.40 7.27
CA THR A 88 1.20 -18.39 6.19
C THR A 88 2.56 -18.84 6.72
N SER A 89 3.46 -19.22 5.84
CA SER A 89 4.80 -19.66 6.21
C SER A 89 5.60 -18.59 6.96
N GLU A 90 6.39 -19.03 7.94
CA GLU A 90 7.38 -18.20 8.63
C GLU A 90 8.57 -17.84 7.72
N SER A 91 8.79 -18.61 6.63
CA SER A 91 9.93 -18.44 5.72
C SER A 91 9.85 -17.21 4.84
N HIS A 92 8.71 -16.53 4.75
CA HIS A 92 8.55 -15.35 3.91
C HIS A 92 9.45 -14.19 4.34
N ARG A 93 10.23 -13.70 3.37
CA ARG A 93 11.14 -12.56 3.56
C ARG A 93 10.47 -11.20 3.32
N SER A 94 9.37 -11.19 2.55
CA SER A 94 8.63 -9.97 2.23
C SER A 94 7.15 -10.08 2.57
N GLY A 95 6.50 -8.91 2.78
CA GLY A 95 5.04 -8.85 2.90
C GLY A 95 4.33 -9.24 1.61
N THR A 96 4.97 -9.03 0.45
CA THR A 96 4.43 -9.37 -0.87
C THR A 96 4.30 -10.88 -1.06
N ASP A 97 5.33 -11.66 -0.71
CA ASP A 97 5.30 -13.13 -0.77
C ASP A 97 4.20 -13.69 0.15
N ARG A 98 4.11 -13.14 1.37
CA ARG A 98 3.06 -13.49 2.34
C ARG A 98 1.66 -13.20 1.81
N CYS A 99 1.48 -12.06 1.14
CA CYS A 99 0.19 -11.72 0.53
C CYS A 99 -0.22 -12.73 -0.53
N PHE A 100 0.71 -13.19 -1.36
CA PHE A 100 0.38 -14.16 -2.40
C PHE A 100 0.01 -15.53 -1.80
N GLU A 101 0.77 -16.03 -0.82
CA GLU A 101 0.40 -17.25 -0.13
C GLU A 101 -0.98 -17.15 0.54
N ALA A 102 -1.24 -16.04 1.23
CA ALA A 102 -2.53 -15.80 1.87
C ALA A 102 -3.69 -15.75 0.87
N TYR A 103 -3.49 -15.11 -0.30
CA TYR A 103 -4.47 -15.08 -1.38
C TYR A 103 -4.84 -16.50 -1.85
N ARG A 104 -3.84 -17.37 -2.02
CA ARG A 104 -4.07 -18.77 -2.39
C ARG A 104 -4.76 -19.55 -1.28
N ASN A 105 -4.25 -19.44 -0.05
CA ASN A 105 -4.73 -20.23 1.10
C ASN A 105 -6.15 -19.84 1.52
N CYS A 106 -6.57 -18.59 1.30
CA CYS A 106 -7.95 -18.17 1.58
C CYS A 106 -8.96 -18.53 0.48
N GLY A 107 -8.49 -19.12 -0.64
CA GLY A 107 -9.35 -19.53 -1.75
C GLY A 107 -10.01 -18.36 -2.49
N SER A 108 -9.41 -17.16 -2.43
CA SER A 108 -9.94 -15.99 -3.14
C SER A 108 -9.73 -16.11 -4.64
N THR A 109 -10.68 -15.59 -5.40
CA THR A 109 -10.64 -15.46 -6.87
C THR A 109 -10.68 -14.00 -7.30
N ALA A 110 -10.36 -13.06 -6.40
CA ALA A 110 -10.32 -11.65 -6.69
C ALA A 110 -9.34 -11.31 -7.83
N ASP A 111 -9.73 -10.39 -8.71
CA ASP A 111 -8.89 -9.95 -9.83
C ASP A 111 -7.66 -9.16 -9.37
N VAL A 112 -7.79 -8.45 -8.24
CA VAL A 112 -6.75 -7.54 -7.69
C VAL A 112 -6.55 -7.77 -6.21
N ILE A 113 -5.29 -7.84 -5.78
CA ILE A 113 -4.87 -7.99 -4.40
C ILE A 113 -4.27 -6.65 -3.93
N ILE A 114 -4.81 -6.08 -2.86
CA ILE A 114 -4.27 -4.88 -2.21
C ILE A 114 -3.48 -5.31 -0.98
N ASN A 115 -2.17 -5.07 -1.02
CA ASN A 115 -1.26 -5.30 0.11
C ASN A 115 -1.26 -4.07 1.02
N ILE A 116 -1.86 -4.20 2.19
CA ILE A 116 -2.04 -3.12 3.16
C ILE A 116 -1.15 -3.38 4.36
N GLN A 117 -0.29 -2.42 4.70
CA GLN A 117 0.64 -2.59 5.80
C GLN A 117 -0.09 -2.74 7.15
N GLY A 118 0.18 -3.84 7.87
CA GLY A 118 -0.44 -4.12 9.18
C GLY A 118 -0.01 -3.19 10.32
N ASP A 119 0.82 -2.21 10.03
CA ASP A 119 1.34 -1.21 10.98
C ASP A 119 0.94 0.24 10.65
N GLU A 120 -0.07 0.41 9.79
CA GLU A 120 -0.68 1.71 9.46
C GLU A 120 -2.10 1.85 10.05
N PRO A 121 -2.25 2.04 11.37
CA PRO A 121 -3.55 2.03 12.05
C PRO A 121 -4.45 3.22 11.67
N PHE A 122 -3.90 4.22 11.00
CA PHE A 122 -4.59 5.44 10.55
C PHE A 122 -4.77 5.50 9.03
N ILE A 123 -4.76 4.36 8.37
CA ILE A 123 -5.08 4.28 6.94
C ILE A 123 -6.47 4.85 6.69
N HIS A 124 -6.60 5.72 5.69
CA HIS A 124 -7.86 6.33 5.31
C HIS A 124 -8.57 5.50 4.23
N GLU A 125 -9.89 5.43 4.32
CA GLU A 125 -10.76 4.76 3.35
C GLU A 125 -10.49 5.27 1.93
N GLN A 126 -10.34 6.60 1.76
CA GLN A 126 -10.03 7.23 0.50
C GLN A 126 -8.74 6.69 -0.17
N GLN A 127 -7.71 6.33 0.60
CA GLN A 127 -6.47 5.77 0.05
C GLN A 127 -6.72 4.40 -0.62
N ILE A 128 -7.61 3.59 -0.03
CA ILE A 128 -7.99 2.30 -0.58
C ILE A 128 -8.83 2.51 -1.86
N GLU A 129 -9.76 3.44 -1.82
CA GLU A 129 -10.57 3.78 -3.01
C GLU A 129 -9.71 4.33 -4.16
N GLU A 130 -8.75 5.21 -3.87
CA GLU A 130 -7.84 5.77 -4.85
C GLU A 130 -6.98 4.68 -5.53
N ILE A 131 -6.44 3.72 -4.78
CA ILE A 131 -5.64 2.65 -5.38
C ILE A 131 -6.51 1.69 -6.23
N MET A 132 -7.77 1.47 -5.83
CA MET A 132 -8.72 0.69 -6.63
C MET A 132 -9.03 1.37 -7.97
N GLN A 133 -9.16 2.70 -7.98
CA GLN A 133 -9.44 3.48 -9.19
C GLN A 133 -8.34 3.37 -10.24
N CYS A 134 -7.09 3.06 -9.86
CA CYS A 134 -6.01 2.85 -10.81
C CYS A 134 -6.33 1.70 -11.80
N PHE A 135 -7.11 0.71 -11.38
CA PHE A 135 -7.48 -0.44 -12.19
C PHE A 135 -8.65 -0.19 -13.13
N ASN A 136 -9.19 1.03 -13.15
CA ASN A 136 -10.09 1.49 -14.25
C ASN A 136 -9.32 1.61 -15.58
N ASP A 137 -8.01 1.67 -15.55
CA ASP A 137 -7.14 1.50 -16.71
C ASP A 137 -6.76 0.02 -16.83
N ASP A 138 -7.18 -0.60 -17.95
CA ASP A 138 -6.96 -2.04 -18.20
C ASP A 138 -5.46 -2.39 -18.29
N ASP A 139 -4.61 -1.44 -18.64
CA ASP A 139 -3.16 -1.60 -18.73
C ASP A 139 -2.49 -1.62 -17.33
N THR A 140 -3.20 -1.21 -16.29
CA THR A 140 -2.67 -1.20 -14.92
C THR A 140 -2.47 -2.63 -14.41
N GLN A 141 -1.23 -2.97 -14.14
CA GLN A 141 -0.82 -4.27 -13.58
C GLN A 141 -0.46 -4.17 -12.10
N ILE A 142 0.25 -3.10 -11.74
CA ILE A 142 0.64 -2.77 -10.36
C ILE A 142 0.29 -1.32 -10.10
N ALA A 143 -0.33 -1.06 -8.96
CA ALA A 143 -0.60 0.30 -8.49
C ALA A 143 0.04 0.56 -7.13
N THR A 144 0.39 1.80 -6.88
CA THR A 144 0.81 2.29 -5.56
C THR A 144 0.30 3.72 -5.36
N LEU A 145 0.52 4.28 -4.18
CA LEU A 145 0.10 5.63 -3.87
C LEU A 145 1.28 6.59 -3.76
N ALA A 146 1.03 7.85 -4.09
CA ALA A 146 1.94 8.95 -3.83
C ALA A 146 1.19 10.11 -3.21
N ARG A 147 1.89 10.90 -2.41
CA ARG A 147 1.38 12.17 -1.89
C ARG A 147 2.33 13.30 -2.26
N LYS A 148 1.81 14.50 -2.43
CA LYS A 148 2.64 15.69 -2.57
C LYS A 148 3.44 15.90 -1.28
N PHE A 149 4.69 16.29 -1.44
CA PHE A 149 5.50 16.74 -0.32
C PHE A 149 4.94 18.05 0.24
N ASP A 150 4.90 18.13 1.55
CA ASP A 150 4.54 19.37 2.24
C ASP A 150 5.75 20.30 2.25
N LYS A 151 5.71 21.30 1.39
CA LYS A 151 6.81 22.23 1.15
C LYS A 151 7.23 23.03 2.38
N GLU A 152 6.31 23.28 3.33
CA GLU A 152 6.58 23.99 4.57
C GLU A 152 7.59 23.26 5.48
N LYS A 153 7.78 21.93 5.26
CA LYS A 153 8.76 21.11 6.00
C LYS A 153 10.20 21.32 5.58
N GLY A 154 10.42 22.04 4.49
CA GLY A 154 11.76 22.40 4.00
C GLY A 154 12.58 21.23 3.43
N PHE A 155 13.81 21.52 3.01
CA PHE A 155 14.67 20.59 2.30
C PHE A 155 15.14 19.41 3.17
N ASP A 156 15.40 19.61 4.46
CA ASP A 156 15.85 18.56 5.36
C ASP A 156 14.83 17.41 5.45
N ALA A 157 13.55 17.74 5.55
CA ALA A 157 12.48 16.75 5.53
C ALA A 157 12.28 16.12 4.14
N LEU A 158 12.54 16.87 3.06
CA LEU A 158 12.51 16.35 1.68
C LEU A 158 13.67 15.38 1.45
N SER A 159 14.85 15.67 2.00
CA SER A 159 16.07 14.85 1.85
C SER A 159 16.07 13.58 2.69
N ASP A 160 15.10 13.38 3.59
CA ASP A 160 14.95 12.18 4.41
C ASP A 160 14.95 10.92 3.54
N TRP A 161 16.04 10.17 3.54
CA TRP A 161 16.24 8.97 2.74
C TRP A 161 15.32 7.80 3.13
N THR A 162 14.72 7.84 4.31
CA THR A 162 13.77 6.82 4.75
C THR A 162 12.46 6.88 3.96
N LYS A 163 12.17 8.02 3.34
CA LYS A 163 10.96 8.30 2.56
C LYS A 163 11.28 8.39 1.07
N PRO A 164 10.99 7.36 0.27
CA PRO A 164 11.25 7.39 -1.16
C PRO A 164 10.48 8.51 -1.88
N LYS A 165 11.13 9.12 -2.85
CA LYS A 165 10.57 10.09 -3.81
C LYS A 165 10.29 9.36 -5.11
N LEU A 166 9.42 9.91 -5.93
CA LEU A 166 9.16 9.34 -7.25
C LEU A 166 8.88 10.43 -8.28
N VAL A 167 9.08 10.07 -9.53
CA VAL A 167 8.70 10.88 -10.69
C VAL A 167 7.76 10.08 -11.58
N LEU A 168 6.82 10.77 -12.21
CA LEU A 168 5.75 10.19 -13.00
C LEU A 168 5.84 10.67 -14.45
N ASP A 169 5.28 9.87 -15.36
CA ASP A 169 4.93 10.33 -16.69
C ASP A 169 3.60 11.12 -16.70
N ASN A 170 3.20 11.59 -17.90
CA ASN A 170 1.96 12.37 -18.08
C ASN A 170 0.67 11.53 -17.88
N ARG A 171 0.78 10.22 -17.77
CA ARG A 171 -0.34 9.30 -17.51
C ARG A 171 -0.39 8.82 -16.07
N ASN A 172 0.46 9.39 -15.19
CA ASN A 172 0.67 8.98 -13.80
C ASN A 172 1.29 7.59 -13.63
N TYR A 173 2.04 7.10 -14.61
CA TYR A 173 2.88 5.93 -14.41
C TYR A 173 4.21 6.34 -13.80
N ALA A 174 4.67 5.56 -12.81
CA ALA A 174 5.95 5.80 -12.16
C ALA A 174 7.10 5.50 -13.12
N LEU A 175 7.95 6.49 -13.35
CA LEU A 175 9.18 6.35 -14.12
C LEU A 175 10.33 5.85 -13.26
N TYR A 176 10.40 6.36 -12.00
CA TYR A 176 11.49 5.99 -11.10
C TYR A 176 11.16 6.31 -9.64
N PHE A 177 11.63 5.45 -8.73
CA PHE A 177 11.62 5.65 -7.29
C PHE A 177 13.04 5.84 -6.78
N SER A 178 13.25 6.81 -5.89
CA SER A 178 14.57 7.11 -5.35
C SER A 178 14.52 7.49 -3.87
N ARG A 179 15.53 7.09 -3.12
CA ARG A 179 15.74 7.60 -1.76
C ARG A 179 16.43 8.97 -1.76
N SER A 180 17.15 9.31 -2.84
CA SER A 180 17.63 10.66 -3.07
C SER A 180 16.49 11.56 -3.53
N VAL A 181 16.68 12.87 -3.41
CA VAL A 181 15.71 13.85 -3.93
C VAL A 181 15.73 13.83 -5.45
N ILE A 182 14.60 13.60 -6.06
CA ILE A 182 14.36 13.66 -7.51
C ILE A 182 13.05 14.41 -7.79
N PRO A 183 13.01 15.24 -8.89
CA PRO A 183 14.10 15.59 -9.78
C PRO A 183 15.12 16.55 -9.15
N TYR A 184 16.28 16.69 -9.75
CA TYR A 184 17.24 17.73 -9.39
C TYR A 184 16.73 19.10 -9.90
N ILE A 185 16.79 20.12 -9.06
CA ILE A 185 16.37 21.48 -9.43
C ILE A 185 17.60 22.32 -9.77
N ARG A 186 17.80 22.54 -11.06
CA ARG A 186 18.92 23.34 -11.57
C ARG A 186 18.74 24.84 -11.23
N ASN A 187 19.85 25.52 -10.98
CA ASN A 187 19.94 26.97 -10.74
C ASN A 187 19.17 27.46 -9.52
N LYS A 188 19.00 26.60 -8.50
CA LYS A 188 18.42 26.96 -7.20
C LYS A 188 19.21 26.36 -6.06
N GLU A 189 19.33 27.09 -4.98
CA GLU A 189 19.85 26.56 -3.73
C GLU A 189 18.91 25.48 -3.17
N THR A 190 19.47 24.50 -2.46
CA THR A 190 18.67 23.37 -1.93
C THR A 190 17.54 23.80 -1.01
N GLY A 191 17.71 24.91 -0.29
CA GLY A 191 16.67 25.51 0.55
C GLY A 191 15.41 25.96 -0.22
N GLU A 192 15.54 26.24 -1.51
CA GLU A 192 14.44 26.68 -2.36
C GLU A 192 13.74 25.52 -3.09
N TRP A 193 14.28 24.29 -3.04
CA TRP A 193 13.80 23.18 -3.84
C TRP A 193 12.35 22.80 -3.50
N ALA A 194 12.02 22.71 -2.21
CA ALA A 194 10.69 22.32 -1.77
C ALA A 194 9.57 23.23 -2.27
N GLU A 195 9.88 24.56 -2.43
CA GLU A 195 8.95 25.56 -2.97
C GLU A 195 8.90 25.56 -4.50
N SER A 196 9.98 25.10 -5.15
CA SER A 196 10.17 25.26 -6.60
C SER A 196 9.51 24.16 -7.41
N PHE A 197 9.22 22.99 -6.79
CA PHE A 197 8.71 21.83 -7.50
C PHE A 197 7.77 21.00 -6.60
N PRO A 198 6.66 20.47 -7.15
CA PRO A 198 5.74 19.63 -6.40
C PRO A 198 6.28 18.21 -6.25
N PHE A 199 7.27 18.02 -5.38
CA PHE A 199 7.86 16.72 -5.12
C PHE A 199 6.80 15.70 -4.65
N LEU A 200 6.98 14.45 -5.06
CA LEU A 200 6.11 13.34 -4.70
C LEU A 200 6.83 12.38 -3.75
N MET A 201 6.11 11.99 -2.71
CA MET A 201 6.54 11.02 -1.71
C MET A 201 5.75 9.74 -1.89
N HIS A 202 6.44 8.62 -1.95
CA HIS A 202 5.81 7.31 -2.02
C HIS A 202 5.06 6.97 -0.73
N VAL A 203 3.88 6.34 -0.88
CA VAL A 203 3.09 5.75 0.22
C VAL A 203 3.10 4.23 0.03
N GLY A 204 3.53 3.51 1.05
CA GLY A 204 3.88 2.08 0.99
C GLY A 204 2.71 1.10 0.82
N MET A 205 1.62 1.50 0.19
CA MET A 205 0.50 0.62 -0.19
C MET A 205 0.66 0.20 -1.65
N TYR A 206 0.42 -1.08 -1.93
CA TYR A 206 0.49 -1.62 -3.28
C TYR A 206 -0.74 -2.46 -3.62
N ALA A 207 -1.14 -2.41 -4.87
CA ALA A 207 -2.14 -3.32 -5.42
C ALA A 207 -1.61 -3.98 -6.69
N TYR A 208 -1.96 -5.22 -6.89
CA TYR A 208 -1.46 -6.06 -7.98
C TYR A 208 -2.60 -6.81 -8.64
N ARG A 209 -2.60 -6.92 -9.98
CA ARG A 209 -3.38 -7.99 -10.60
C ARG A 209 -2.92 -9.34 -10.04
N ALA A 210 -3.85 -10.25 -9.75
CA ALA A 210 -3.51 -11.54 -9.11
C ALA A 210 -2.48 -12.34 -9.92
N SER A 211 -2.59 -12.34 -11.25
CA SER A 211 -1.63 -13.01 -12.16
C SER A 211 -0.23 -12.39 -12.08
N VAL A 212 -0.14 -11.07 -11.93
CA VAL A 212 1.14 -10.35 -11.82
C VAL A 212 1.79 -10.64 -10.46
N LEU A 213 1.00 -10.66 -9.38
CA LEU A 213 1.52 -11.01 -8.06
C LEU A 213 2.09 -12.44 -8.05
N GLU A 214 1.40 -13.37 -8.70
CA GLU A 214 1.92 -14.75 -8.88
C GLU A 214 3.26 -14.76 -9.61
N GLU A 215 3.40 -13.98 -10.68
CA GLU A 215 4.64 -13.95 -11.48
C GLU A 215 5.83 -13.39 -10.69
N ILE A 216 5.65 -12.32 -9.92
CA ILE A 216 6.74 -11.66 -9.19
C ILE A 216 7.12 -12.36 -7.88
N THR A 217 6.35 -13.35 -7.42
CA THR A 217 6.61 -14.11 -6.19
C THR A 217 7.11 -15.54 -6.45
N ARG A 218 7.28 -15.92 -7.71
CA ARG A 218 7.94 -17.17 -8.13
C ARG A 218 9.46 -17.00 -8.06
#